data_91375dad4d7cb5308ab2668cc7a4b136
#
_entry.id   91375dad4d7cb5308ab2668cc7a4b136
#
_cell.length_a   1.000
_cell.length_b   1.000
_cell.length_c   1.000
_cell.angle_alpha   90.00
_cell.angle_beta   90.00
_cell.angle_gamma   90.00
#
_symmetry.space_group_name_H-M   'P 1'
#
loop_
_entity.id
_entity.type
_entity.pdbx_description
1 polymer ?
#
loop_
_entity_poly.entity_id
_entity_poly.type
_entity_poly.pdbx_seq_one_letter_code
_entity_poly.pdbx_strand_id
1 'polypeptide(L)'
;KAIPYNFYSLLTLVFIVALACMKFDYGPMRIHEMSAQLNGNLGGLAGSEDEAANPKGRVIDLVLPVLVLIITCTIGMLYVGGFFGADPSGSTEFAGDFIGAFGNTNAFVGLPWGGIISLVLIVIYLVARGVISFKDAMSCVPKGFIAMVPPIIILTLAVSLKTMTSNLGAAEFVRDLMYGASSGLYSLLPAVIFVVACILAFASGTSWGTFGILIPITTAIFPTSSELLIIGISACCAGAVCGDHCSPISDTTVMASAGAQVDHLTHVSTQLPYVITVAAVSFVTYVVAGFVQNALICIAVGAVLTVATLFVIRSVESKKAA
;
A
#
# COMPACT_ATOMS: atom_id res chain seq x y z
N LYS A 1 15.56 1.82 -6.11
CA LYS A 1 15.56 3.16 -6.72
C LYS A 1 14.16 3.76 -6.84
N ALA A 2 13.07 2.97 -7.03
CA ALA A 2 11.70 3.48 -7.20
C ALA A 2 11.08 4.06 -5.90
N ILE A 3 11.49 3.60 -4.71
CA ILE A 3 10.93 4.01 -3.41
C ILE A 3 10.89 5.54 -3.22
N PRO A 4 11.97 6.30 -3.48
CA PRO A 4 11.95 7.75 -3.32
C PRO A 4 10.98 8.48 -4.25
N TYR A 5 10.57 7.86 -5.35
CA TYR A 5 9.59 8.40 -6.28
C TYR A 5 8.14 7.98 -5.97
N ASN A 6 7.91 7.19 -4.91
CA ASN A 6 6.54 6.83 -4.50
C ASN A 6 5.86 7.99 -3.78
N PHE A 7 5.48 9.01 -4.56
CA PHE A 7 4.99 10.27 -4.03
C PHE A 7 3.69 10.09 -3.25
N TYR A 8 2.74 9.29 -3.75
CA TYR A 8 1.48 9.12 -3.04
C TYR A 8 1.68 8.60 -1.60
N SER A 9 2.46 7.55 -1.42
CA SER A 9 2.71 7.00 -0.09
C SER A 9 3.48 7.98 0.82
N LEU A 10 4.51 8.63 0.28
CA LEU A 10 5.32 9.58 1.06
C LEU A 10 4.54 10.86 1.40
N LEU A 11 3.78 11.41 0.45
CA LEU A 11 2.97 12.60 0.69
C LEU A 11 1.76 12.32 1.58
N THR A 12 1.23 11.09 1.58
CA THR A 12 0.21 10.67 2.56
C THR A 12 0.73 10.76 3.98
N LEU A 13 1.97 10.33 4.24
CA LEU A 13 2.59 10.47 5.56
C LEU A 13 2.76 11.94 5.95
N VAL A 14 3.24 12.78 5.02
CA VAL A 14 3.35 14.23 5.23
C VAL A 14 1.97 14.85 5.52
N PHE A 15 0.96 14.44 4.74
CA PHE A 15 -0.41 14.90 4.89
C PHE A 15 -1.00 14.57 6.27
N ILE A 16 -0.85 13.32 6.74
CA ILE A 16 -1.34 12.87 8.04
C ILE A 16 -0.69 13.69 9.17
N VAL A 17 0.64 13.83 9.13
CA VAL A 17 1.37 14.61 10.14
C VAL A 17 0.94 16.07 10.12
N ALA A 18 0.84 16.69 8.95
CA ALA A 18 0.43 18.08 8.80
C ALA A 18 -1.01 18.30 9.30
N LEU A 19 -1.94 17.40 8.94
CA LEU A 19 -3.34 17.46 9.37
C LEU A 19 -3.45 17.37 10.90
N ALA A 20 -2.74 16.43 11.52
CA ALA A 20 -2.69 16.25 12.96
C ALA A 20 -2.09 17.49 13.67
N CYS A 21 -1.01 18.07 13.14
CA CYS A 21 -0.40 19.29 13.68
C CYS A 21 -1.32 20.51 13.54
N MET A 22 -2.06 20.61 12.45
CA MET A 22 -2.98 21.71 12.20
C MET A 22 -4.30 21.56 12.96
N LYS A 23 -4.61 20.39 13.53
CA LYS A 23 -5.79 20.09 14.36
C LYS A 23 -7.10 20.51 13.68
N PHE A 24 -7.33 20.09 12.46
CA PHE A 24 -8.60 20.30 11.79
C PHE A 24 -8.92 19.12 10.87
N ASP A 25 -10.22 18.93 10.63
CA ASP A 25 -10.76 17.97 9.70
C ASP A 25 -11.66 18.67 8.68
N TYR A 26 -11.86 18.06 7.52
CA TYR A 26 -12.70 18.59 6.47
C TYR A 26 -13.53 17.48 5.79
N GLY A 27 -14.52 17.90 5.00
CA GLY A 27 -15.45 16.97 4.36
C GLY A 27 -16.26 16.16 5.36
N PRO A 28 -16.68 14.94 5.04
CA PRO A 28 -17.49 14.09 5.92
C PRO A 28 -16.84 13.79 7.27
N MET A 29 -15.51 13.65 7.34
CA MET A 29 -14.80 13.40 8.59
C MET A 29 -15.07 14.50 9.64
N ARG A 30 -15.13 15.77 9.22
CA ARG A 30 -15.43 16.87 10.13
C ARG A 30 -16.79 16.71 10.84
N ILE A 31 -17.78 16.16 10.15
CA ILE A 31 -19.12 15.94 10.72
C ILE A 31 -19.03 14.88 11.82
N HIS A 32 -18.32 13.80 11.57
CA HIS A 32 -18.12 12.72 12.54
C HIS A 32 -17.31 13.19 13.74
N GLU A 33 -16.24 13.95 13.53
CA GLU A 33 -15.41 14.53 14.59
C GLU A 33 -16.21 15.49 15.47
N MET A 34 -17.02 16.37 14.88
CA MET A 34 -17.91 17.26 15.63
C MET A 34 -18.96 16.47 16.42
N SER A 35 -19.53 15.41 15.86
CA SER A 35 -20.49 14.55 16.56
C SER A 35 -19.84 13.82 17.73
N ALA A 36 -18.60 13.36 17.58
CA ALA A 36 -17.84 12.74 18.66
C ALA A 36 -17.56 13.73 19.81
N GLN A 37 -17.12 14.95 19.48
CA GLN A 37 -16.80 15.97 20.47
C GLN A 37 -18.04 16.50 21.21
N LEU A 38 -19.16 16.72 20.51
CA LEU A 38 -20.36 17.33 21.10
C LEU A 38 -21.28 16.30 21.77
N ASN A 39 -21.42 15.11 21.16
CA ASN A 39 -22.42 14.12 21.56
C ASN A 39 -21.81 12.86 22.17
N GLY A 40 -20.48 12.74 22.20
CA GLY A 40 -19.79 11.52 22.61
C GLY A 40 -20.02 10.31 21.66
N ASN A 41 -20.54 10.56 20.45
CA ASN A 41 -20.81 9.52 19.47
C ASN A 41 -19.50 9.15 18.73
N LEU A 42 -18.93 8.02 19.06
CA LEU A 42 -17.67 7.53 18.48
C LEU A 42 -17.87 6.77 17.15
N GLY A 43 -19.11 6.68 16.63
CA GLY A 43 -19.38 6.11 15.31
C GLY A 43 -19.24 4.58 15.23
N GLY A 44 -19.30 3.89 16.35
CA GLY A 44 -19.23 2.41 16.39
C GLY A 44 -20.39 1.76 15.63
N LEU A 45 -20.19 0.54 15.15
CA LEU A 45 -21.24 -0.27 14.52
C LEU A 45 -22.39 -0.49 15.51
N ALA A 46 -23.55 0.07 15.21
CA ALA A 46 -24.77 -0.26 15.96
C ALA A 46 -25.12 -1.73 15.69
N GLY A 47 -24.89 -2.60 16.66
CA GLY A 47 -25.23 -4.03 16.58
C GLY A 47 -24.09 -4.97 16.19
N SER A 48 -22.83 -4.54 16.19
CA SER A 48 -21.75 -5.52 16.35
C SER A 48 -21.98 -6.22 17.67
N GLU A 49 -22.32 -7.51 17.62
CA GLU A 49 -22.14 -8.35 18.80
C GLU A 49 -20.71 -8.07 19.24
N ASP A 50 -20.54 -7.41 20.40
CA ASP A 50 -19.26 -7.28 21.05
C ASP A 50 -18.72 -8.71 21.18
N GLU A 51 -17.84 -9.13 20.28
CA GLU A 51 -16.93 -10.19 20.66
C GLU A 51 -16.17 -9.59 21.84
N ALA A 52 -16.65 -9.91 23.03
CA ALA A 52 -16.24 -9.30 24.28
C ALA A 52 -14.72 -9.35 24.32
N ALA A 53 -14.09 -8.18 24.23
CA ALA A 53 -12.64 -8.09 24.20
C ALA A 53 -12.10 -8.88 25.40
N ASN A 54 -11.20 -9.82 25.17
CA ASN A 54 -10.66 -10.62 26.25
C ASN A 54 -9.99 -9.68 27.28
N PRO A 55 -10.46 -9.61 28.53
CA PRO A 55 -9.93 -8.70 29.54
C PRO A 55 -8.46 -8.93 29.87
N LYS A 56 -7.89 -10.08 29.47
CA LYS A 56 -6.46 -10.41 29.58
C LYS A 56 -5.61 -9.83 28.44
N GLY A 57 -6.24 -9.33 27.37
CA GLY A 57 -5.56 -8.73 26.23
C GLY A 57 -4.80 -7.46 26.61
N ARG A 58 -3.58 -7.33 26.10
CA ARG A 58 -2.72 -6.14 26.29
C ARG A 58 -2.21 -5.69 24.93
N VAL A 59 -1.80 -4.43 24.83
CA VAL A 59 -1.19 -3.88 23.60
C VAL A 59 0.00 -4.72 23.11
N ILE A 60 0.75 -5.31 24.02
CA ILE A 60 1.88 -6.19 23.66
C ILE A 60 1.45 -7.44 22.89
N ASP A 61 0.22 -7.94 23.12
CA ASP A 61 -0.33 -9.11 22.44
C ASP A 61 -0.68 -8.82 20.96
N LEU A 62 -0.70 -7.56 20.57
CA LEU A 62 -0.77 -7.10 19.18
C LEU A 62 0.62 -6.77 18.62
N VAL A 63 1.42 -6.01 19.35
CA VAL A 63 2.72 -5.51 18.88
C VAL A 63 3.75 -6.63 18.72
N LEU A 64 3.83 -7.55 19.71
CA LEU A 64 4.80 -8.64 19.67
C LEU A 64 4.63 -9.58 18.47
N PRO A 65 3.41 -10.05 18.11
CA PRO A 65 3.19 -10.81 16.88
C PRO A 65 3.71 -10.14 15.62
N VAL A 66 3.45 -8.85 15.47
CA VAL A 66 3.92 -8.09 14.30
C VAL A 66 5.44 -8.02 14.27
N LEU A 67 6.09 -7.75 15.40
CA LEU A 67 7.56 -7.73 15.49
C LEU A 67 8.16 -9.11 15.21
N VAL A 68 7.59 -10.18 15.77
CA VAL A 68 8.04 -11.56 15.51
C VAL A 68 7.91 -11.88 14.02
N LEU A 69 6.79 -11.52 13.38
CA LEU A 69 6.60 -11.73 11.95
C LEU A 69 7.66 -11.01 11.11
N ILE A 70 7.92 -9.74 11.39
CA ILE A 70 8.93 -8.96 10.67
C ILE A 70 10.31 -9.60 10.83
N ILE A 71 10.70 -9.95 12.06
CA ILE A 71 12.02 -10.53 12.34
C ILE A 71 12.17 -11.89 11.66
N THR A 72 11.20 -12.79 11.81
CA THR A 72 11.30 -14.14 11.23
C THR A 72 11.26 -14.12 9.70
N CYS A 73 10.44 -13.27 9.09
CA CYS A 73 10.43 -13.09 7.63
C CYS A 73 11.76 -12.51 7.13
N THR A 74 12.32 -11.52 7.82
CA THR A 74 13.62 -10.95 7.48
C THR A 74 14.73 -12.01 7.57
N ILE A 75 14.75 -12.79 8.65
CA ILE A 75 15.72 -13.90 8.81
C ILE A 75 15.52 -14.95 7.71
N GLY A 76 14.26 -15.32 7.40
CA GLY A 76 13.94 -16.27 6.33
C GLY A 76 14.44 -15.79 4.95
N MET A 77 14.26 -14.51 4.65
CA MET A 77 14.79 -13.91 3.42
C MET A 77 16.32 -13.90 3.39
N LEU A 78 16.98 -13.53 4.47
CA LEU A 78 18.44 -13.53 4.57
C LEU A 78 19.02 -14.95 4.47
N TYR A 79 18.36 -15.94 5.05
CA TYR A 79 18.76 -17.33 4.98
C TYR A 79 18.72 -17.85 3.53
N VAL A 80 17.59 -17.62 2.83
CA VAL A 80 17.42 -18.01 1.43
C VAL A 80 18.36 -17.23 0.50
N GLY A 81 18.68 -15.98 0.84
CA GLY A 81 19.60 -15.13 0.07
C GLY A 81 21.09 -15.43 0.28
N GLY A 82 21.44 -16.36 1.18
CA GLY A 82 22.83 -16.81 1.38
C GLY A 82 23.63 -16.00 2.43
N PHE A 83 22.98 -15.19 3.26
CA PHE A 83 23.66 -14.40 4.28
C PHE A 83 24.45 -15.25 5.29
N PHE A 84 23.88 -16.37 5.71
CA PHE A 84 24.47 -17.25 6.73
C PHE A 84 25.42 -18.32 6.15
N GLY A 85 25.63 -18.35 4.83
CA GLY A 85 26.47 -19.32 4.15
C GLY A 85 26.09 -19.46 2.68
N ALA A 86 26.09 -20.69 2.17
CA ALA A 86 25.69 -20.94 0.80
C ALA A 86 24.17 -20.71 0.62
N ASP A 87 23.81 -20.05 -0.47
CA ASP A 87 22.42 -19.92 -0.92
C ASP A 87 21.90 -21.28 -1.52
N PRO A 88 20.62 -21.40 -1.90
CA PRO A 88 20.09 -22.63 -2.50
C PRO A 88 20.79 -23.10 -3.80
N SER A 89 21.54 -22.20 -4.47
CA SER A 89 22.35 -22.54 -5.65
C SER A 89 23.76 -23.03 -5.29
N GLY A 90 24.13 -22.98 -4.00
CA GLY A 90 25.45 -23.32 -3.50
C GLY A 90 26.47 -22.18 -3.54
N SER A 91 26.05 -20.96 -3.91
CA SER A 91 26.92 -19.77 -3.93
C SER A 91 27.07 -19.20 -2.53
N THR A 92 28.28 -18.76 -2.20
CA THR A 92 28.63 -18.05 -0.95
C THR A 92 28.92 -16.57 -1.19
N GLU A 93 28.57 -16.03 -2.33
CA GLU A 93 28.89 -14.67 -2.77
C GLU A 93 28.37 -13.60 -1.79
N PHE A 94 27.18 -13.81 -1.21
CA PHE A 94 26.53 -12.88 -0.31
C PHE A 94 26.65 -13.23 1.17
N ALA A 95 27.54 -14.16 1.52
CA ALA A 95 27.77 -14.53 2.92
C ALA A 95 28.30 -13.33 3.73
N GLY A 96 27.55 -12.92 4.75
CA GLY A 96 27.84 -11.73 5.56
C GLY A 96 27.45 -10.38 4.96
N ASP A 97 27.00 -10.34 3.71
CA ASP A 97 26.46 -9.13 3.08
C ASP A 97 24.93 -9.08 3.22
N PHE A 98 24.42 -8.23 4.14
CA PHE A 98 23.00 -8.08 4.40
C PHE A 98 22.23 -7.59 3.17
N ILE A 99 22.75 -6.58 2.48
CA ILE A 99 22.05 -5.95 1.36
C ILE A 99 22.06 -6.87 0.15
N GLY A 100 23.21 -7.48 -0.15
CA GLY A 100 23.36 -8.42 -1.25
C GLY A 100 22.48 -9.66 -1.04
N ALA A 101 22.54 -10.29 0.13
CA ALA A 101 21.71 -11.45 0.46
C ALA A 101 20.21 -11.13 0.42
N PHE A 102 19.79 -9.99 0.97
CA PHE A 102 18.39 -9.58 0.90
C PHE A 102 17.91 -9.33 -0.54
N GLY A 103 18.78 -8.78 -1.39
CA GLY A 103 18.51 -8.58 -2.82
C GLY A 103 18.51 -9.88 -3.65
N ASN A 104 19.32 -10.87 -3.26
CA ASN A 104 19.44 -12.16 -3.93
C ASN A 104 18.37 -13.19 -3.51
N THR A 105 17.56 -12.86 -2.51
CA THR A 105 16.60 -13.81 -1.93
C THR A 105 15.46 -14.16 -2.90
N ASN A 106 14.99 -15.40 -2.82
CA ASN A 106 13.70 -15.78 -3.36
C ASN A 106 12.61 -15.58 -2.31
N ALA A 107 11.89 -14.46 -2.41
CA ALA A 107 10.83 -14.09 -1.47
C ALA A 107 9.70 -15.14 -1.39
N PHE A 108 9.41 -15.85 -2.49
CA PHE A 108 8.41 -16.93 -2.50
C PHE A 108 8.80 -18.14 -1.63
N VAL A 109 10.06 -18.24 -1.26
CA VAL A 109 10.57 -19.28 -0.34
C VAL A 109 10.81 -18.67 1.04
N GLY A 110 11.49 -17.54 1.12
CA GLY A 110 11.89 -16.92 2.40
C GLY A 110 10.73 -16.45 3.26
N LEU A 111 9.73 -15.79 2.66
CA LEU A 111 8.57 -15.28 3.38
C LEU A 111 7.67 -16.39 3.97
N PRO A 112 7.31 -17.48 3.22
CA PRO A 112 6.54 -18.57 3.80
C PRO A 112 7.25 -19.26 4.98
N TRP A 113 8.56 -19.47 4.91
CA TRP A 113 9.33 -20.02 6.04
C TRP A 113 9.27 -19.11 7.25
N GLY A 114 9.52 -17.82 7.08
CA GLY A 114 9.40 -16.82 8.14
C GLY A 114 7.99 -16.76 8.73
N GLY A 115 6.96 -16.79 7.88
CA GLY A 115 5.55 -16.77 8.26
C GLY A 115 5.14 -18.00 9.07
N ILE A 116 5.54 -19.22 8.68
CA ILE A 116 5.24 -20.45 9.41
C ILE A 116 5.90 -20.44 10.79
N ILE A 117 7.18 -20.07 10.87
CA ILE A 117 7.91 -19.97 12.13
C ILE A 117 7.22 -18.93 13.03
N SER A 118 6.88 -17.77 12.50
CA SER A 118 6.16 -16.72 13.23
C SER A 118 4.82 -17.24 13.77
N LEU A 119 4.02 -17.90 12.93
CA LEU A 119 2.72 -18.45 13.34
C LEU A 119 2.86 -19.40 14.54
N VAL A 120 3.82 -20.31 14.50
CA VAL A 120 4.07 -21.25 15.60
C VAL A 120 4.46 -20.50 16.89
N LEU A 121 5.39 -19.55 16.79
CA LEU A 121 5.85 -18.76 17.93
C LEU A 121 4.71 -17.92 18.55
N ILE A 122 3.88 -17.30 17.70
CA ILE A 122 2.74 -16.49 18.15
C ILE A 122 1.68 -17.35 18.84
N VAL A 123 1.34 -18.52 18.28
CA VAL A 123 0.40 -19.44 18.90
C VAL A 123 0.89 -19.90 20.27
N ILE A 124 2.18 -20.31 20.36
CA ILE A 124 2.78 -20.70 21.64
C ILE A 124 2.69 -19.54 22.65
N TYR A 125 3.05 -18.34 22.24
CA TYR A 125 3.02 -17.15 23.09
C TYR A 125 1.62 -16.84 23.61
N LEU A 126 0.62 -16.74 22.74
CA LEU A 126 -0.76 -16.36 23.11
C LEU A 126 -1.44 -17.43 23.97
N VAL A 127 -1.19 -18.71 23.68
CA VAL A 127 -1.71 -19.84 24.49
C VAL A 127 -1.03 -19.90 25.84
N ALA A 128 0.29 -19.77 25.91
CA ALA A 128 1.05 -19.75 27.18
C ALA A 128 0.63 -18.57 28.08
N ARG A 129 0.29 -17.42 27.49
CA ARG A 129 -0.27 -16.27 28.21
C ARG A 129 -1.73 -16.46 28.64
N GLY A 130 -2.40 -17.49 28.12
CA GLY A 130 -3.83 -17.73 28.39
C GLY A 130 -4.76 -16.63 27.83
N VAL A 131 -4.33 -15.94 26.77
CA VAL A 131 -5.13 -14.95 26.04
C VAL A 131 -6.14 -15.65 25.13
N ILE A 132 -5.71 -16.73 24.48
CA ILE A 132 -6.57 -17.60 23.65
C ILE A 132 -6.37 -19.06 24.05
N SER A 133 -7.39 -19.88 23.81
CA SER A 133 -7.24 -21.34 23.97
C SER A 133 -6.54 -21.93 22.73
N PHE A 134 -5.90 -23.07 22.88
CA PHE A 134 -5.30 -23.78 21.74
C PHE A 134 -6.34 -24.14 20.67
N LYS A 135 -7.56 -24.48 21.08
CA LYS A 135 -8.67 -24.78 20.18
C LYS A 135 -9.05 -23.55 19.34
N ASP A 136 -9.13 -22.38 19.96
CA ASP A 136 -9.46 -21.14 19.26
C ASP A 136 -8.34 -20.74 18.29
N ALA A 137 -7.08 -20.84 18.73
CA ALA A 137 -5.93 -20.60 17.86
C ALA A 137 -5.96 -21.52 16.63
N MET A 138 -6.23 -22.80 16.80
CA MET A 138 -6.33 -23.75 15.68
C MET A 138 -7.55 -23.47 14.79
N SER A 139 -8.65 -22.94 15.32
CA SER A 139 -9.81 -22.55 14.52
C SER A 139 -9.55 -21.31 13.64
N CYS A 140 -8.58 -20.46 14.00
CA CYS A 140 -8.19 -19.30 13.20
C CYS A 140 -7.44 -19.69 11.92
N VAL A 141 -6.74 -20.83 11.90
CA VAL A 141 -5.94 -21.25 10.74
C VAL A 141 -6.81 -21.49 9.50
N PRO A 142 -7.90 -22.30 9.54
CA PRO A 142 -8.79 -22.43 8.39
C PRO A 142 -9.45 -21.10 7.98
N LYS A 143 -9.82 -20.26 8.94
CA LYS A 143 -10.40 -18.94 8.66
C LYS A 143 -9.40 -18.07 7.88
N GLY A 144 -8.12 -18.10 8.25
CA GLY A 144 -7.05 -17.40 7.53
C GLY A 144 -6.88 -17.92 6.10
N PHE A 145 -6.93 -19.24 5.88
CA PHE A 145 -6.89 -19.81 4.52
C PHE A 145 -8.08 -19.38 3.69
N ILE A 146 -9.29 -19.40 4.25
CA ILE A 146 -10.51 -18.93 3.55
C ILE A 146 -10.40 -17.46 3.19
N ALA A 147 -9.88 -16.63 4.09
CA ALA A 147 -9.66 -15.19 3.83
C ALA A 147 -8.66 -14.91 2.70
N MET A 148 -7.75 -15.86 2.42
CA MET A 148 -6.79 -15.74 1.31
C MET A 148 -7.32 -16.21 -0.05
N VAL A 149 -8.48 -16.88 -0.11
CA VAL A 149 -9.05 -17.36 -1.38
C VAL A 149 -9.31 -16.22 -2.38
N PRO A 150 -9.98 -15.09 -2.01
CA PRO A 150 -10.20 -14.00 -2.94
C PRO A 150 -8.89 -13.39 -3.49
N PRO A 151 -7.88 -13.03 -2.67
CA PRO A 151 -6.58 -12.58 -3.17
C PRO A 151 -5.90 -13.56 -4.13
N ILE A 152 -5.95 -14.87 -3.84
CA ILE A 152 -5.36 -15.88 -4.72
C ILE A 152 -6.07 -15.93 -6.07
N ILE A 153 -7.40 -15.90 -6.09
CA ILE A 153 -8.18 -15.87 -7.34
C ILE A 153 -7.86 -14.61 -8.14
N ILE A 154 -7.83 -13.44 -7.50
CA ILE A 154 -7.51 -12.16 -8.14
C ILE A 154 -6.12 -12.22 -8.77
N LEU A 155 -5.10 -12.65 -8.03
CA LEU A 155 -3.73 -12.78 -8.55
C LEU A 155 -3.64 -13.77 -9.71
N THR A 156 -4.33 -14.90 -9.63
CA THR A 156 -4.37 -15.91 -10.70
C THR A 156 -4.98 -15.33 -11.98
N LEU A 157 -6.11 -14.63 -11.86
CA LEU A 157 -6.76 -13.98 -13.00
C LEU A 157 -5.93 -12.82 -13.55
N ALA A 158 -5.27 -12.05 -12.68
CA ALA A 158 -4.37 -10.96 -13.09
C ALA A 158 -3.16 -11.47 -13.87
N VAL A 159 -2.53 -12.58 -13.45
CA VAL A 159 -1.45 -13.24 -14.20
C VAL A 159 -1.94 -13.75 -15.53
N SER A 160 -3.13 -14.36 -15.59
CA SER A 160 -3.75 -14.81 -16.84
C SER A 160 -4.00 -13.65 -17.78
N LEU A 161 -4.59 -12.55 -17.30
CA LEU A 161 -4.83 -11.34 -18.08
C LEU A 161 -3.53 -10.72 -18.58
N LYS A 162 -2.49 -10.62 -17.74
CA LYS A 162 -1.16 -10.17 -18.12
C LYS A 162 -0.61 -10.99 -19.29
N THR A 163 -0.70 -12.32 -19.20
CA THR A 163 -0.20 -13.23 -20.24
C THR A 163 -0.97 -13.02 -21.55
N MET A 164 -2.30 -12.92 -21.50
CA MET A 164 -3.13 -12.64 -22.67
C MET A 164 -2.81 -11.29 -23.30
N THR A 165 -2.69 -10.24 -22.48
CA THR A 165 -2.36 -8.88 -22.93
C THR A 165 -0.97 -8.84 -23.58
N SER A 166 0.02 -9.55 -23.02
CA SER A 166 1.35 -9.70 -23.62
C SER A 166 1.30 -10.40 -24.96
N ASN A 167 0.55 -11.52 -25.05
CA ASN A 167 0.40 -12.28 -26.30
C ASN A 167 -0.34 -11.50 -27.40
N LEU A 168 -1.16 -10.53 -27.05
CA LEU A 168 -1.81 -9.62 -27.99
C LEU A 168 -0.91 -8.48 -28.47
N GLY A 169 0.34 -8.41 -28.01
CA GLY A 169 1.28 -7.35 -28.40
C GLY A 169 0.92 -5.97 -27.85
N ALA A 170 0.22 -5.90 -26.71
CA ALA A 170 -0.19 -4.63 -26.13
C ALA A 170 1.00 -3.73 -25.76
N ALA A 171 2.09 -4.31 -25.29
CA ALA A 171 3.31 -3.58 -24.95
C ALA A 171 3.94 -2.93 -26.19
N GLU A 172 4.03 -3.68 -27.28
CA GLU A 172 4.54 -3.21 -28.58
C GLU A 172 3.62 -2.12 -29.15
N PHE A 173 2.30 -2.33 -29.11
CA PHE A 173 1.33 -1.34 -29.57
C PHE A 173 1.46 -0.01 -28.81
N VAL A 174 1.53 -0.05 -27.49
CA VAL A 174 1.69 1.16 -26.67
C VAL A 174 3.04 1.82 -26.94
N ARG A 175 4.11 1.03 -27.05
CA ARG A 175 5.44 1.55 -27.40
C ARG A 175 5.44 2.25 -28.76
N ASP A 176 4.86 1.65 -29.79
CA ASP A 176 4.82 2.21 -31.14
C ASP A 176 3.96 3.50 -31.20
N LEU A 177 2.85 3.53 -30.45
CA LEU A 177 2.04 4.73 -30.25
C LEU A 177 2.86 5.86 -29.59
N MET A 178 3.73 5.52 -28.63
CA MET A 178 4.56 6.47 -27.91
C MET A 178 5.76 6.97 -28.73
N TYR A 179 6.35 6.14 -29.62
CA TYR A 179 7.43 6.60 -30.51
C TYR A 179 6.99 7.71 -31.45
N GLY A 180 5.70 7.79 -31.79
CA GLY A 180 5.14 8.91 -32.55
C GLY A 180 4.86 10.17 -31.72
N ALA A 181 5.00 10.10 -30.41
CA ALA A 181 4.69 11.20 -29.50
C ALA A 181 5.87 12.19 -29.37
N SER A 182 5.57 13.47 -29.17
CA SER A 182 6.59 14.48 -28.90
C SER A 182 7.31 14.22 -27.57
N SER A 183 8.57 14.67 -27.44
CA SER A 183 9.37 14.50 -26.21
C SER A 183 8.69 15.05 -24.94
N GLY A 184 7.89 16.10 -25.08
CA GLY A 184 7.11 16.66 -23.97
C GLY A 184 6.01 15.73 -23.48
N LEU A 185 5.37 14.97 -24.37
CA LEU A 185 4.37 13.99 -24.01
C LEU A 185 4.99 12.80 -23.25
N TYR A 186 6.22 12.44 -23.62
CA TYR A 186 6.98 11.38 -22.97
C TYR A 186 7.26 11.66 -21.49
N SER A 187 7.57 12.93 -21.17
CA SER A 187 7.79 13.38 -19.79
C SER A 187 6.50 13.41 -18.95
N LEU A 188 5.33 13.46 -19.56
CA LEU A 188 4.04 13.42 -18.85
C LEU A 188 3.56 11.98 -18.56
N LEU A 189 4.15 10.96 -19.21
CA LEU A 189 3.72 9.57 -19.06
C LEU A 189 3.67 9.07 -17.61
N PRO A 190 4.63 9.36 -16.73
CA PRO A 190 4.53 8.94 -15.34
C PRO A 190 3.26 9.44 -14.65
N ALA A 191 2.84 10.68 -14.91
CA ALA A 191 1.60 11.22 -14.37
C ALA A 191 0.36 10.53 -14.95
N VAL A 192 0.37 10.21 -16.24
CA VAL A 192 -0.70 9.43 -16.90
C VAL A 192 -0.77 8.02 -16.33
N ILE A 193 0.36 7.34 -16.18
CA ILE A 193 0.45 6.00 -15.58
C ILE A 193 -0.11 6.02 -14.16
N PHE A 194 0.21 7.03 -13.36
CA PHE A 194 -0.35 7.20 -12.02
C PHE A 194 -1.88 7.24 -12.03
N VAL A 195 -2.49 8.07 -12.89
CA VAL A 195 -3.96 8.17 -12.99
C VAL A 195 -4.58 6.87 -13.45
N VAL A 196 -4.02 6.24 -14.48
CA VAL A 196 -4.51 4.95 -14.98
C VAL A 196 -4.44 3.88 -13.90
N ALA A 197 -3.34 3.83 -13.16
CA ALA A 197 -3.16 2.91 -12.03
C ALA A 197 -4.18 3.17 -10.91
N CYS A 198 -4.46 4.45 -10.58
CA CYS A 198 -5.50 4.81 -9.60
C CYS A 198 -6.89 4.28 -10.04
N ILE A 199 -7.27 4.51 -11.29
CA ILE A 199 -8.58 4.09 -11.80
C ILE A 199 -8.70 2.57 -11.82
N LEU A 200 -7.67 1.87 -12.31
CA LEU A 200 -7.68 0.40 -12.37
C LEU A 200 -7.71 -0.23 -10.99
N ALA A 201 -6.92 0.27 -10.05
CA ALA A 201 -6.88 -0.25 -8.69
C ALA A 201 -8.17 0.06 -7.92
N PHE A 202 -8.76 1.25 -8.11
CA PHE A 202 -10.07 1.59 -7.56
C PHE A 202 -11.17 0.65 -8.06
N ALA A 203 -11.19 0.40 -9.38
CA ALA A 203 -12.20 -0.45 -10.00
C ALA A 203 -12.05 -1.95 -9.68
N SER A 204 -10.82 -2.41 -9.48
CA SER A 204 -10.52 -3.82 -9.17
C SER A 204 -10.43 -4.13 -7.68
N GLY A 205 -10.28 -3.11 -6.83
CA GLY A 205 -10.07 -3.25 -5.39
C GLY A 205 -8.76 -3.96 -5.03
N THR A 206 -7.74 -3.91 -5.92
CA THR A 206 -6.46 -4.55 -5.65
C THR A 206 -5.29 -3.81 -6.29
N SER A 207 -4.29 -3.51 -5.48
CA SER A 207 -3.00 -2.99 -5.95
C SER A 207 -2.20 -4.06 -6.69
N TRP A 208 -2.23 -5.32 -6.24
CA TRP A 208 -1.47 -6.43 -6.82
C TRP A 208 -1.87 -6.74 -8.27
N GLY A 209 -3.18 -6.78 -8.55
CA GLY A 209 -3.68 -6.97 -9.90
C GLY A 209 -3.24 -5.84 -10.83
N THR A 210 -3.30 -4.60 -10.34
CA THR A 210 -2.85 -3.42 -11.07
C THR A 210 -1.35 -3.45 -11.36
N PHE A 211 -0.51 -3.84 -10.39
CA PHE A 211 0.93 -4.04 -10.61
C PHE A 211 1.19 -5.09 -11.70
N GLY A 212 0.48 -6.22 -11.62
CA GLY A 212 0.64 -7.32 -12.57
C GLY A 212 0.39 -6.92 -14.02
N ILE A 213 -0.50 -5.96 -14.25
CA ILE A 213 -0.88 -5.47 -15.59
C ILE A 213 0.04 -4.32 -16.02
N LEU A 214 0.21 -3.29 -15.19
CA LEU A 214 0.81 -2.03 -15.62
C LEU A 214 2.34 -2.01 -15.57
N ILE A 215 3.00 -2.76 -14.68
CA ILE A 215 4.47 -2.77 -14.63
C ILE A 215 5.08 -3.31 -15.92
N PRO A 216 4.63 -4.45 -16.50
CA PRO A 216 5.13 -4.92 -17.79
C PRO A 216 4.92 -3.90 -18.92
N ILE A 217 3.78 -3.23 -18.96
CA ILE A 217 3.49 -2.19 -19.95
C ILE A 217 4.46 -1.01 -19.77
N THR A 218 4.62 -0.54 -18.53
CA THR A 218 5.55 0.55 -18.19
C THR A 218 6.99 0.22 -18.58
N THR A 219 7.45 -1.01 -18.34
CA THR A 219 8.81 -1.46 -18.69
C THR A 219 9.01 -1.59 -20.21
N ALA A 220 7.95 -1.82 -20.98
CA ALA A 220 8.02 -1.84 -22.43
C ALA A 220 8.03 -0.44 -23.06
N ILE A 221 7.42 0.55 -22.42
CA ILE A 221 7.34 1.93 -22.90
C ILE A 221 8.68 2.66 -22.76
N PHE A 222 9.34 2.53 -21.60
CA PHE A 222 10.53 3.29 -21.28
C PHE A 222 11.82 2.49 -21.56
N PRO A 223 12.87 3.14 -22.12
CA PRO A 223 14.19 2.51 -22.23
C PRO A 223 14.72 2.09 -20.85
N THR A 224 15.37 0.93 -20.79
CA THR A 224 15.88 0.32 -19.54
C THR A 224 16.92 1.19 -18.80
N SER A 225 17.59 2.10 -19.52
CA SER A 225 18.58 3.04 -18.97
C SER A 225 18.00 4.39 -18.54
N SER A 226 16.69 4.60 -18.73
CA SER A 226 16.06 5.90 -18.46
C SER A 226 15.62 6.02 -17.00
N GLU A 227 15.86 7.17 -16.38
CA GLU A 227 15.32 7.51 -15.06
C GLU A 227 13.78 7.57 -15.09
N LEU A 228 13.18 7.90 -16.25
CA LEU A 228 11.73 7.88 -16.45
C LEU A 228 11.12 6.48 -16.26
N LEU A 229 11.89 5.41 -16.55
CA LEU A 229 11.43 4.04 -16.24
C LEU A 229 11.20 3.86 -14.73
N ILE A 230 12.15 4.32 -13.93
CA ILE A 230 12.06 4.22 -12.47
C ILE A 230 10.88 5.04 -11.94
N ILE A 231 10.72 6.25 -12.46
CA ILE A 231 9.61 7.14 -12.12
C ILE A 231 8.27 6.53 -12.56
N GLY A 232 8.20 5.95 -13.77
CA GLY A 232 7.02 5.27 -14.30
C GLY A 232 6.60 4.04 -13.49
N ILE A 233 7.55 3.19 -13.11
CA ILE A 233 7.29 2.05 -12.21
C ILE A 233 6.79 2.56 -10.86
N SER A 234 7.41 3.60 -10.33
CA SER A 234 6.97 4.19 -9.06
C SER A 234 5.58 4.82 -9.16
N ALA A 235 5.26 5.47 -10.26
CA ALA A 235 3.94 6.03 -10.53
C ALA A 235 2.86 4.93 -10.62
N CYS A 236 3.19 3.80 -11.25
CA CYS A 236 2.34 2.61 -11.26
C CYS A 236 2.07 2.10 -9.84
N CYS A 237 3.12 1.92 -9.04
CA CYS A 237 3.00 1.46 -7.66
C CYS A 237 2.19 2.45 -6.80
N ALA A 238 2.48 3.73 -6.90
CA ALA A 238 1.81 4.78 -6.14
C ALA A 238 0.33 4.91 -6.51
N GLY A 239 0.01 4.88 -7.80
CA GLY A 239 -1.36 4.95 -8.30
C GLY A 239 -2.17 3.72 -7.91
N ALA A 240 -1.57 2.54 -8.00
CA ALA A 240 -2.23 1.31 -7.60
C ALA A 240 -2.55 1.30 -6.08
N VAL A 241 -1.62 1.76 -5.24
CA VAL A 241 -1.88 1.90 -3.80
C VAL A 241 -2.95 2.96 -3.52
N CYS A 242 -2.93 4.09 -4.26
CA CYS A 242 -3.93 5.15 -4.11
C CYS A 242 -5.35 4.64 -4.44
N GLY A 243 -5.51 3.96 -5.57
CA GLY A 243 -6.80 3.42 -6.00
C GLY A 243 -7.33 2.34 -5.07
N ASP A 244 -6.46 1.42 -4.65
CA ASP A 244 -6.77 0.37 -3.68
C ASP A 244 -7.20 0.97 -2.32
N HIS A 245 -6.44 1.95 -1.82
CA HIS A 245 -6.70 2.64 -0.56
C HIS A 245 -8.08 3.28 -0.48
N CYS A 246 -8.63 3.81 -1.57
CA CYS A 246 -9.95 4.45 -1.60
C CYS A 246 -11.06 3.57 -2.15
N SER A 247 -10.76 2.35 -2.59
CA SER A 247 -11.76 1.46 -3.16
C SER A 247 -12.65 0.83 -2.08
N PRO A 248 -13.98 0.90 -2.25
CA PRO A 248 -14.91 0.25 -1.32
C PRO A 248 -14.90 -1.28 -1.41
N ILE A 249 -14.33 -1.85 -2.46
CA ILE A 249 -14.21 -3.30 -2.65
C ILE A 249 -12.82 -3.84 -2.34
N SER A 250 -11.92 -2.98 -1.86
CA SER A 250 -10.57 -3.38 -1.44
C SER A 250 -10.61 -4.20 -0.15
N ASP A 251 -9.90 -5.32 -0.16
CA ASP A 251 -9.71 -6.17 1.02
C ASP A 251 -9.00 -5.42 2.15
N THR A 252 -8.03 -4.57 1.83
CA THR A 252 -7.31 -3.75 2.83
C THR A 252 -8.24 -2.74 3.49
N THR A 253 -9.12 -2.08 2.73
CA THR A 253 -10.11 -1.12 3.26
C THR A 253 -11.18 -1.82 4.10
N VAL A 254 -11.66 -2.99 3.64
CA VAL A 254 -12.59 -3.84 4.40
C VAL A 254 -11.98 -4.28 5.72
N MET A 255 -10.74 -4.77 5.71
CA MET A 255 -10.03 -5.19 6.92
C MET A 255 -9.76 -4.02 7.88
N ALA A 256 -9.42 -2.84 7.36
CA ALA A 256 -9.19 -1.66 8.17
C ALA A 256 -10.46 -1.19 8.89
N SER A 257 -11.59 -1.12 8.18
CA SER A 257 -12.88 -0.75 8.75
C SER A 257 -13.37 -1.78 9.78
N ALA A 258 -13.23 -3.07 9.50
CA ALA A 258 -13.57 -4.15 10.43
C ALA A 258 -12.68 -4.11 11.70
N GLY A 259 -11.38 -3.92 11.54
CA GLY A 259 -10.44 -3.80 12.66
C GLY A 259 -10.68 -2.56 13.53
N ALA A 260 -11.14 -1.46 12.94
CA ALA A 260 -11.53 -0.25 13.64
C ALA A 260 -12.96 -0.29 14.20
N GLN A 261 -13.73 -1.34 13.92
CA GLN A 261 -15.16 -1.48 14.27
C GLN A 261 -16.01 -0.29 13.78
N VAL A 262 -15.74 0.18 12.57
CA VAL A 262 -16.46 1.26 11.91
C VAL A 262 -17.21 0.72 10.70
N ASP A 263 -18.40 1.27 10.42
CA ASP A 263 -19.14 0.94 9.21
C ASP A 263 -18.27 1.19 7.96
N HIS A 264 -18.21 0.17 7.10
CA HIS A 264 -17.30 0.15 5.97
C HIS A 264 -17.54 1.31 4.99
N LEU A 265 -18.82 1.60 4.67
CA LEU A 265 -19.15 2.71 3.77
C LEU A 265 -18.86 4.07 4.40
N THR A 266 -19.05 4.20 5.70
CA THR A 266 -18.69 5.40 6.46
C THR A 266 -17.16 5.60 6.42
N HIS A 267 -16.38 4.53 6.63
CA HIS A 267 -14.91 4.59 6.52
C HIS A 267 -14.48 5.06 5.14
N VAL A 268 -15.00 4.46 4.07
CA VAL A 268 -14.67 4.86 2.68
C VAL A 268 -15.06 6.32 2.41
N SER A 269 -16.27 6.73 2.79
CA SER A 269 -16.78 8.08 2.50
C SER A 269 -16.00 9.18 3.24
N THR A 270 -15.54 8.90 4.46
CA THR A 270 -14.75 9.84 5.25
C THR A 270 -13.30 9.94 4.79
N GLN A 271 -12.73 8.84 4.29
CA GLN A 271 -11.37 8.76 3.79
C GLN A 271 -11.20 9.38 2.41
N LEU A 272 -12.21 9.24 1.53
CA LEU A 272 -12.14 9.59 0.12
C LEU A 272 -11.67 11.03 -0.16
N PRO A 273 -12.16 12.09 0.51
CA PRO A 273 -11.68 13.46 0.29
C PRO A 273 -10.19 13.64 0.60
N TYR A 274 -9.67 12.93 1.59
CA TYR A 274 -8.26 12.96 1.96
C TYR A 274 -7.40 12.32 0.87
N VAL A 275 -7.81 11.13 0.40
CA VAL A 275 -7.14 10.42 -0.68
C VAL A 275 -7.11 11.26 -1.96
N ILE A 276 -8.26 11.86 -2.37
CA ILE A 276 -8.35 12.71 -3.56
C ILE A 276 -7.39 13.91 -3.45
N THR A 277 -7.31 14.53 -2.26
CA THR A 277 -6.40 15.66 -2.03
C THR A 277 -4.94 15.26 -2.25
N VAL A 278 -4.51 14.15 -1.64
CA VAL A 278 -3.13 13.65 -1.80
C VAL A 278 -2.88 13.16 -3.22
N ALA A 279 -3.86 12.50 -3.84
CA ALA A 279 -3.76 12.05 -5.23
C ALA A 279 -3.56 13.22 -6.21
N ALA A 280 -4.31 14.32 -6.03
CA ALA A 280 -4.15 15.51 -6.87
C ALA A 280 -2.75 16.13 -6.73
N VAL A 281 -2.24 16.26 -5.50
CA VAL A 281 -0.87 16.75 -5.27
C VAL A 281 0.16 15.77 -5.84
N SER A 282 -0.04 14.47 -5.67
CA SER A 282 0.86 13.44 -6.23
C SER A 282 0.88 13.48 -7.76
N PHE A 283 -0.26 13.67 -8.40
CA PHE A 283 -0.35 13.85 -9.85
C PHE A 283 0.53 15.04 -10.32
N VAL A 284 0.37 16.20 -9.69
CA VAL A 284 1.19 17.38 -10.00
C VAL A 284 2.68 17.09 -9.76
N THR A 285 3.00 16.38 -8.70
CA THR A 285 4.38 15.99 -8.38
C THR A 285 4.95 15.03 -9.43
N TYR A 286 4.16 14.10 -9.98
CA TYR A 286 4.58 13.24 -11.10
C TYR A 286 4.78 14.03 -12.40
N VAL A 287 3.96 15.05 -12.67
CA VAL A 287 4.21 15.96 -13.77
C VAL A 287 5.57 16.65 -13.62
N VAL A 288 5.87 17.19 -12.43
CA VAL A 288 7.18 17.81 -12.15
C VAL A 288 8.31 16.78 -12.29
N ALA A 289 8.13 15.57 -11.77
CA ALA A 289 9.15 14.52 -11.80
C ALA A 289 9.48 14.05 -13.21
N GLY A 290 8.54 14.10 -14.14
CA GLY A 290 8.79 13.80 -15.55
C GLY A 290 9.79 14.74 -16.20
N PHE A 291 9.89 15.99 -15.73
CA PHE A 291 10.84 16.97 -16.25
C PHE A 291 12.12 17.09 -15.41
N VAL A 292 12.00 17.07 -14.09
CA VAL A 292 13.11 17.33 -13.16
C VAL A 292 13.95 16.08 -12.88
N GLN A 293 13.34 14.90 -12.88
CA GLN A 293 13.97 13.58 -12.68
C GLN A 293 14.89 13.50 -11.43
N ASN A 294 14.55 14.24 -10.38
CA ASN A 294 15.26 14.24 -9.10
C ASN A 294 14.28 14.04 -7.95
N ALA A 295 14.39 12.88 -7.28
CA ALA A 295 13.46 12.48 -6.24
C ALA A 295 13.39 13.47 -5.07
N LEU A 296 14.54 13.98 -4.59
CA LEU A 296 14.58 14.88 -3.44
C LEU A 296 13.88 16.22 -3.73
N ILE A 297 14.13 16.78 -4.93
CA ILE A 297 13.48 18.02 -5.34
C ILE A 297 11.97 17.78 -5.48
N CYS A 298 11.57 16.70 -6.11
CA CYS A 298 10.15 16.38 -6.30
C CYS A 298 9.43 16.14 -4.98
N ILE A 299 10.03 15.40 -4.03
CA ILE A 299 9.47 15.21 -2.68
C ILE A 299 9.31 16.55 -1.96
N ALA A 300 10.34 17.41 -2.02
CA ALA A 300 10.27 18.72 -1.37
C ALA A 300 9.14 19.58 -1.96
N VAL A 301 9.03 19.62 -3.29
CA VAL A 301 7.93 20.32 -3.99
C VAL A 301 6.57 19.72 -3.59
N GLY A 302 6.43 18.39 -3.62
CA GLY A 302 5.20 17.71 -3.22
C GLY A 302 4.81 17.97 -1.77
N ALA A 303 5.77 17.94 -0.85
CA ALA A 303 5.53 18.23 0.56
C ALA A 303 5.06 19.69 0.77
N VAL A 304 5.70 20.66 0.13
CA VAL A 304 5.28 22.07 0.17
C VAL A 304 3.88 22.23 -0.41
N LEU A 305 3.58 21.59 -1.56
CA LEU A 305 2.25 21.62 -2.16
C LEU A 305 1.19 20.98 -1.25
N THR A 306 1.51 19.87 -0.59
CA THR A 306 0.61 19.21 0.37
C THR A 306 0.24 20.16 1.52
N VAL A 307 1.23 20.76 2.15
CA VAL A 307 1.03 21.69 3.27
C VAL A 307 0.28 22.94 2.80
N ALA A 308 0.65 23.51 1.66
CA ALA A 308 -0.04 24.67 1.09
C ALA A 308 -1.51 24.36 0.78
N THR A 309 -1.81 23.20 0.21
CA THR A 309 -3.18 22.75 -0.06
C THR A 309 -3.99 22.63 1.21
N LEU A 310 -3.42 22.07 2.29
CA LEU A 310 -4.08 21.99 3.59
C LEU A 310 -4.38 23.40 4.18
N PHE A 311 -3.46 24.36 4.05
CA PHE A 311 -3.72 25.74 4.49
C PHE A 311 -4.86 26.39 3.70
N VAL A 312 -4.95 26.16 2.40
CA VAL A 312 -6.05 26.65 1.56
C VAL A 312 -7.37 26.02 2.00
N ILE A 313 -7.42 24.69 2.16
CA ILE A 313 -8.63 23.99 2.62
C ILE A 313 -9.07 24.52 3.98
N ARG A 314 -8.16 24.65 4.93
CA ARG A 314 -8.44 25.21 6.25
C ARG A 314 -9.04 26.62 6.17
N SER A 315 -8.47 27.48 5.33
CA SER A 315 -8.97 28.84 5.14
C SER A 315 -10.39 28.88 4.53
N VAL A 316 -10.68 27.97 3.60
CA VAL A 316 -12.01 27.85 3.00
C VAL A 316 -13.03 27.32 4.03
N GLU A 317 -12.67 26.31 4.80
CA GLU A 317 -13.54 25.72 5.83
C GLU A 317 -13.81 26.70 6.98
N SER A 318 -12.83 27.50 7.38
CA SER A 318 -13.02 28.55 8.40
C SER A 318 -14.00 29.65 7.97
N LYS A 319 -13.99 30.01 6.67
CA LYS A 319 -14.93 30.99 6.10
C LYS A 319 -16.35 30.44 5.96
N LYS A 320 -16.54 29.12 5.84
CA LYS A 320 -17.88 28.50 5.82
C LYS A 320 -18.49 28.39 7.23
N ALA A 321 -17.66 28.41 8.25
CA ALA A 321 -18.09 28.29 9.64
C ALA A 321 -18.36 29.65 10.32
N ALA A 322 -17.92 30.76 9.70
CA ALA A 322 -18.19 32.14 10.09
C ALA A 322 -19.44 32.65 9.39
#